data_0d6a93d7a824aee5c9f672ef66968486
#
_entry.id   0d6a93d7a824aee5c9f672ef66968486
#
_cell.length_a   1.000
_cell.length_b   1.000
_cell.length_c   1.000
_cell.angle_alpha   90.00
_cell.angle_beta   90.00
_cell.angle_gamma   90.00
#
_symmetry.space_group_name_H-M   'P 1'
#
loop_
_entity.id
_entity.type
_entity.pdbx_description
1 polymer ?
#
loop_
_entity_poly.entity_id
_entity_poly.type
_entity_poly.pdbx_seq_one_letter_code
_entity_poly.pdbx_strand_id
1 'polypeptide(L)'
;MRRRQVVSLPARQRGVALIMAVLIVALATILAVNVTFRGMVDQRRSANLFALDQGLEVALGAEGWAADILRKDAQDSQTDHLGEIWAKSLSALPIDEGVGTVEGRIDDLQGRFNLNNL
;
A
#
# COMPACT_ATOMS: atom_id res chain seq x y z
N MET A 1 -53.06 42.31 21.96
CA MET A 1 -51.69 41.98 22.47
C MET A 1 -51.77 40.64 23.19
N ARG A 2 -51.23 39.56 22.54
CA ARG A 2 -51.13 38.22 23.16
C ARG A 2 -49.80 38.17 23.94
N ARG A 3 -49.87 38.14 25.27
CA ARG A 3 -48.70 37.88 26.12
C ARG A 3 -48.25 36.43 25.88
N ARG A 4 -47.03 36.23 25.35
CA ARG A 4 -46.39 34.94 25.31
C ARG A 4 -46.04 34.55 26.75
N GLN A 5 -46.68 33.53 27.26
CA GLN A 5 -46.28 32.91 28.53
C GLN A 5 -44.99 32.18 28.29
N VAL A 6 -43.93 32.65 28.92
CA VAL A 6 -42.66 31.93 28.98
C VAL A 6 -42.83 30.84 30.05
N VAL A 7 -43.00 29.60 29.59
CA VAL A 7 -43.06 28.44 30.48
C VAL A 7 -41.67 28.22 31.04
N SER A 8 -41.43 28.65 32.27
CA SER A 8 -40.19 28.37 33.02
C SER A 8 -40.24 26.94 33.54
N LEU A 9 -39.41 26.05 33.00
CA LEU A 9 -39.24 24.68 33.48
C LEU A 9 -38.67 24.70 34.92
N PRO A 10 -39.17 23.86 35.86
CA PRO A 10 -38.68 23.81 37.23
C PRO A 10 -37.20 23.37 37.26
N ALA A 11 -36.44 23.94 38.22
CA ALA A 11 -35.00 23.76 38.35
C ALA A 11 -34.52 22.28 38.39
N ARG A 12 -35.39 21.40 38.89
CA ARG A 12 -35.13 19.95 38.98
C ARG A 12 -35.07 19.26 37.59
N GLN A 13 -35.80 19.77 36.60
CA GLN A 13 -35.79 19.25 35.22
C GLN A 13 -34.53 19.70 34.42
N ARG A 14 -33.92 20.81 34.83
CA ARG A 14 -32.67 21.30 34.19
C ARG A 14 -31.49 20.39 34.45
N GLY A 15 -31.40 19.75 35.64
CA GLY A 15 -30.33 18.78 35.94
C GLY A 15 -30.42 17.51 35.10
N VAL A 16 -31.63 16.96 34.91
CA VAL A 16 -31.85 15.76 34.07
C VAL A 16 -31.55 16.04 32.60
N ALA A 17 -31.96 17.18 32.10
CA ALA A 17 -31.68 17.59 30.72
C ALA A 17 -30.16 17.73 30.44
N LEU A 18 -29.41 18.26 31.41
CA LEU A 18 -27.97 18.40 31.33
C LEU A 18 -27.28 17.01 31.24
N ILE A 19 -27.70 16.07 32.12
CA ILE A 19 -27.16 14.70 32.13
C ILE A 19 -27.47 14.02 30.80
N MET A 20 -28.69 14.12 30.29
CA MET A 20 -29.06 13.55 28.99
C MET A 20 -28.25 14.17 27.85
N ALA A 21 -28.03 15.48 27.83
CA ALA A 21 -27.24 16.16 26.86
C ALA A 21 -25.77 15.64 26.83
N VAL A 22 -25.17 15.51 28.03
CA VAL A 22 -23.81 14.98 28.19
C VAL A 22 -23.71 13.53 27.71
N LEU A 23 -24.71 12.68 28.00
CA LEU A 23 -24.73 11.29 27.54
C LEU A 23 -24.84 11.18 26.01
N ILE A 24 -25.69 12.02 25.41
CA ILE A 24 -25.84 12.06 23.96
C ILE A 24 -24.52 12.48 23.30
N VAL A 25 -23.87 13.52 23.81
CA VAL A 25 -22.58 13.99 23.30
C VAL A 25 -21.49 12.90 23.46
N ALA A 26 -21.43 12.26 24.62
CA ALA A 26 -20.51 11.17 24.88
C ALA A 26 -20.70 10.01 23.87
N LEU A 27 -21.95 9.58 23.67
CA LEU A 27 -22.26 8.53 22.69
C LEU A 27 -21.89 8.93 21.25
N ALA A 28 -22.23 10.15 20.85
CA ALA A 28 -21.89 10.68 19.54
C ALA A 28 -20.36 10.72 19.33
N THR A 29 -19.61 11.13 20.37
CA THR A 29 -18.14 11.14 20.31
C THR A 29 -17.57 9.74 20.14
N ILE A 30 -18.07 8.75 20.87
CA ILE A 30 -17.63 7.35 20.75
C ILE A 30 -17.88 6.83 19.33
N LEU A 31 -19.05 7.09 18.77
CA LEU A 31 -19.39 6.69 17.40
C LEU A 31 -18.50 7.38 16.36
N ALA A 32 -18.24 8.68 16.52
CA ALA A 32 -17.38 9.44 15.63
C ALA A 32 -15.95 8.89 15.63
N VAL A 33 -15.37 8.63 16.81
CA VAL A 33 -14.03 8.03 16.93
C VAL A 33 -13.96 6.66 16.26
N ASN A 34 -14.99 5.82 16.45
CA ASN A 34 -15.03 4.47 15.87
C ASN A 34 -15.04 4.51 14.32
N VAL A 35 -15.86 5.41 13.74
CA VAL A 35 -15.91 5.60 12.28
C VAL A 35 -14.58 6.11 11.74
N THR A 36 -13.97 7.09 12.40
CA THR A 36 -12.67 7.64 12.00
C THR A 36 -11.57 6.57 12.04
N PHE A 37 -11.54 5.76 13.10
CA PHE A 37 -10.55 4.69 13.25
C PHE A 37 -10.67 3.65 12.13
N ARG A 38 -11.89 3.21 11.81
CA ARG A 38 -12.13 2.28 10.69
C ARG A 38 -11.67 2.88 9.37
N GLY A 39 -11.99 4.14 9.10
CA GLY A 39 -11.54 4.83 7.90
C GLY A 39 -10.01 4.89 7.77
N MET A 40 -9.28 5.11 8.86
CA MET A 40 -7.81 5.10 8.86
C MET A 40 -7.25 3.70 8.54
N VAL A 41 -7.86 2.65 9.07
CA VAL A 41 -7.43 1.26 8.79
C VAL A 41 -7.67 0.91 7.32
N ASP A 42 -8.82 1.26 6.77
CA ASP A 42 -9.17 1.00 5.38
C ASP A 42 -8.26 1.78 4.41
N GLN A 43 -7.93 3.03 4.76
CA GLN A 43 -6.99 3.83 3.98
C GLN A 43 -5.59 3.21 3.94
N ARG A 44 -5.07 2.72 5.08
CA ARG A 44 -3.78 2.01 5.13
C ARG A 44 -3.81 0.72 4.33
N ARG A 45 -4.89 -0.04 4.40
CA ARG A 45 -5.08 -1.25 3.58
C ARG A 45 -5.03 -0.93 2.09
N SER A 46 -5.80 0.05 1.66
CA SER A 46 -5.81 0.47 0.26
C SER A 46 -4.44 0.94 -0.21
N ALA A 47 -3.74 1.75 0.59
CA ALA A 47 -2.39 2.20 0.26
C ALA A 47 -1.40 1.01 0.10
N ASN A 48 -1.48 0.01 0.98
CA ASN A 48 -0.63 -1.19 0.88
C ASN A 48 -0.96 -2.02 -0.36
N LEU A 49 -2.23 -2.17 -0.73
CA LEU A 49 -2.63 -2.88 -1.95
C LEU A 49 -2.11 -2.16 -3.20
N PHE A 50 -2.25 -0.85 -3.27
CA PHE A 50 -1.69 -0.07 -4.39
C PHE A 50 -0.17 -0.19 -4.48
N ALA A 51 0.54 -0.18 -3.36
CA ALA A 51 1.99 -0.35 -3.36
C ALA A 51 2.41 -1.75 -3.84
N LEU A 52 1.65 -2.80 -3.49
CA LEU A 52 1.89 -4.16 -3.97
C LEU A 52 1.61 -4.29 -5.47
N ASP A 53 0.50 -3.74 -5.96
CA ASP A 53 0.15 -3.75 -7.38
C ASP A 53 1.21 -2.99 -8.20
N GLN A 54 1.63 -1.82 -7.74
CA GLN A 54 2.70 -1.06 -8.38
C GLN A 54 4.02 -1.83 -8.39
N GLY A 55 4.37 -2.49 -7.28
CA GLY A 55 5.56 -3.35 -7.21
C GLY A 55 5.50 -4.52 -8.20
N LEU A 56 4.33 -5.13 -8.38
CA LEU A 56 4.12 -6.18 -9.37
C LEU A 56 4.32 -5.69 -10.81
N GLU A 57 3.72 -4.55 -11.16
CA GLU A 57 3.88 -3.96 -12.49
C GLU A 57 5.35 -3.63 -12.82
N VAL A 58 6.07 -3.09 -11.84
CA VAL A 58 7.51 -2.84 -11.97
C VAL A 58 8.29 -4.14 -12.15
N ALA A 59 7.96 -5.19 -11.40
CA ALA A 59 8.60 -6.50 -11.51
C ALA A 59 8.36 -7.13 -12.90
N LEU A 60 7.15 -7.06 -13.42
CA LEU A 60 6.82 -7.52 -14.78
C LEU A 60 7.57 -6.72 -15.86
N GLY A 61 7.70 -5.42 -15.66
CA GLY A 61 8.53 -4.57 -16.54
C GLY A 61 10.01 -4.97 -16.52
N ALA A 62 10.54 -5.27 -15.33
CA ALA A 62 11.93 -5.73 -15.17
C ALA A 62 12.15 -7.11 -15.80
N GLU A 63 11.19 -8.04 -15.71
CA GLU A 63 11.22 -9.33 -16.40
C GLU A 63 11.26 -9.15 -17.91
N GLY A 64 10.41 -8.29 -18.46
CA GLY A 64 10.40 -7.97 -19.89
C GLY A 64 11.75 -7.40 -20.36
N TRP A 65 12.35 -6.55 -19.58
CA TRP A 65 13.66 -5.99 -19.87
C TRP A 65 14.78 -7.04 -19.80
N ALA A 66 14.76 -7.92 -18.79
CA ALA A 66 15.70 -9.04 -18.70
C ALA A 66 15.58 -9.97 -19.92
N ALA A 67 14.36 -10.28 -20.35
CA ALA A 67 14.12 -11.07 -21.54
C ALA A 67 14.68 -10.42 -22.83
N ASP A 68 14.63 -9.09 -22.92
CA ASP A 68 15.19 -8.36 -24.07
C ASP A 68 16.73 -8.38 -24.06
N ILE A 69 17.35 -8.29 -22.89
CA ILE A 69 18.81 -8.45 -22.74
C ILE A 69 19.25 -9.83 -23.22
N LEU A 70 18.60 -10.90 -22.74
CA LEU A 70 18.92 -12.27 -23.12
C LEU A 70 18.68 -12.55 -24.61
N ARG A 71 17.63 -11.95 -25.18
CA ARG A 71 17.35 -12.07 -26.63
C ARG A 71 18.43 -11.41 -27.48
N LYS A 72 18.94 -10.26 -27.08
CA LYS A 72 20.04 -9.57 -27.76
C LYS A 72 21.32 -10.36 -27.62
N ASP A 73 21.61 -10.87 -26.45
CA ASP A 73 22.78 -11.71 -26.19
C ASP A 73 22.80 -12.96 -27.08
N ALA A 74 21.67 -13.67 -27.17
CA ALA A 74 21.52 -14.84 -28.07
C ALA A 74 21.67 -14.53 -29.57
N GLN A 75 21.56 -13.27 -30.00
CA GLN A 75 21.82 -12.84 -31.35
C GLN A 75 23.32 -12.56 -31.60
N ASP A 76 24.01 -12.06 -30.57
CA ASP A 76 25.39 -11.61 -30.65
C ASP A 76 26.40 -12.75 -30.35
N SER A 77 26.01 -13.70 -29.48
CA SER A 77 26.85 -14.83 -29.05
C SER A 77 26.09 -16.16 -29.09
N GLN A 78 26.80 -17.25 -29.40
CA GLN A 78 26.26 -18.62 -29.29
C GLN A 78 26.77 -19.35 -28.05
N THR A 79 27.55 -18.68 -27.22
CA THR A 79 28.16 -19.27 -26.03
C THR A 79 27.95 -18.35 -24.86
N ASP A 80 27.20 -18.81 -23.87
CA ASP A 80 26.92 -18.07 -22.66
C ASP A 80 28.08 -18.16 -21.66
N HIS A 81 28.52 -17.02 -21.14
CA HIS A 81 29.56 -16.97 -20.10
C HIS A 81 29.37 -15.79 -19.13
N LEU A 82 29.92 -15.93 -17.93
CA LEU A 82 29.76 -14.94 -16.84
C LEU A 82 30.43 -13.57 -17.10
N GLY A 83 31.11 -13.40 -18.24
CA GLY A 83 31.65 -12.10 -18.64
C GLY A 83 30.70 -11.21 -19.40
N GLU A 84 29.54 -11.71 -19.80
CA GLU A 84 28.53 -11.05 -20.60
C GLU A 84 27.72 -10.05 -19.83
N ILE A 85 26.94 -9.22 -20.55
CA ILE A 85 26.18 -8.11 -19.96
C ILE A 85 25.11 -8.63 -19.00
N TRP A 86 24.44 -9.73 -19.34
CA TRP A 86 23.38 -10.31 -18.54
C TRP A 86 23.88 -10.83 -17.18
N ALA A 87 25.13 -11.31 -17.09
CA ALA A 87 25.73 -11.83 -15.87
C ALA A 87 26.17 -10.74 -14.89
N LYS A 88 26.21 -9.48 -15.32
CA LYS A 88 26.57 -8.35 -14.47
C LYS A 88 25.35 -7.89 -13.68
N SER A 89 25.53 -7.67 -12.38
CA SER A 89 24.49 -7.04 -11.56
C SER A 89 24.13 -5.68 -12.13
N LEU A 90 22.83 -5.47 -12.36
CA LEU A 90 22.31 -4.18 -12.79
C LEU A 90 22.33 -3.23 -11.60
N SER A 91 22.93 -2.07 -11.80
CA SER A 91 22.87 -0.99 -10.80
C SER A 91 21.42 -0.59 -10.56
N ALA A 92 21.11 -0.16 -9.34
CA ALA A 92 19.81 0.36 -8.97
C ALA A 92 19.34 1.41 -9.97
N LEU A 93 18.24 1.11 -10.67
CA LEU A 93 17.59 2.03 -11.60
C LEU A 93 16.48 2.77 -10.87
N PRO A 94 16.48 4.10 -10.85
CA PRO A 94 15.38 4.85 -10.29
C PRO A 94 14.11 4.61 -11.11
N ILE A 95 13.01 4.30 -10.41
CA ILE A 95 11.67 4.26 -10.98
C ILE A 95 11.10 5.62 -10.70
N ASP A 96 10.61 6.33 -11.52
CA ASP A 96 9.97 7.64 -11.38
C ASP A 96 10.31 8.45 -10.11
N GLU A 97 10.24 9.77 -10.14
CA GLU A 97 10.70 10.62 -9.04
C GLU A 97 10.04 10.27 -7.69
N GLY A 98 10.78 9.57 -6.84
CA GLY A 98 10.37 9.29 -5.45
C GLY A 98 9.62 7.97 -5.21
N VAL A 99 9.39 7.14 -6.22
CA VAL A 99 8.68 5.85 -6.08
C VAL A 99 9.61 4.75 -5.57
N GLY A 100 10.87 4.73 -5.97
CA GLY A 100 11.83 3.73 -5.53
C GLY A 100 12.92 3.42 -6.54
N THR A 101 13.60 2.32 -6.32
CA THR A 101 14.63 1.77 -7.21
C THR A 101 14.35 0.32 -7.52
N VAL A 102 14.67 -0.11 -8.74
CA VAL A 102 14.68 -1.50 -9.16
C VAL A 102 16.12 -1.99 -9.26
N GLU A 103 16.39 -3.11 -8.64
CA GLU A 103 17.64 -3.86 -8.78
C GLU A 103 17.32 -5.25 -9.30
N GLY A 104 18.15 -5.79 -10.17
CA GLY A 104 17.94 -7.11 -10.73
C GLY A 104 19.25 -7.83 -11.00
N ARG A 105 19.18 -9.17 -10.97
CA ARG A 105 20.25 -10.06 -11.35
C ARG A 105 19.68 -11.24 -12.14
N ILE A 106 20.37 -11.61 -13.19
CA ILE A 106 20.07 -12.81 -13.96
C ILE A 106 21.08 -13.88 -13.56
N ASP A 107 20.59 -15.05 -13.17
CA ASP A 107 21.42 -16.19 -12.81
C ASP A 107 21.14 -17.37 -13.77
N ASP A 108 22.19 -17.97 -14.34
CA ASP A 108 22.06 -19.20 -15.08
C ASP A 108 21.81 -20.38 -14.14
N LEU A 109 20.66 -21.01 -14.29
CA LEU A 109 20.26 -22.18 -13.50
C LEU A 109 20.81 -23.50 -14.04
N GLN A 110 21.37 -23.56 -15.25
CA GLN A 110 21.94 -24.78 -15.82
C GLN A 110 23.21 -25.21 -15.07
N GLY A 111 23.91 -24.27 -14.46
CA GLY A 111 25.04 -24.56 -13.58
C GLY A 111 24.67 -25.10 -12.20
N ARG A 112 23.36 -25.23 -11.89
CA ARG A 112 22.89 -25.70 -10.57
C ARG A 112 22.44 -27.15 -10.62
N PHE A 113 22.79 -27.91 -9.56
CA PHE A 113 22.33 -29.29 -9.41
C PHE A 113 20.81 -29.35 -9.17
N ASN A 114 20.11 -30.16 -9.96
CA ASN A 114 18.68 -30.34 -9.83
C ASN A 114 18.37 -31.42 -8.79
N LEU A 115 17.90 -31.03 -7.61
CA LEU A 115 17.54 -31.95 -6.52
C LEU A 115 16.33 -32.85 -6.85
N ASN A 116 15.49 -32.48 -7.82
CA ASN A 116 14.32 -33.30 -8.21
C ASN A 116 14.71 -34.51 -9.08
N ASN A 117 15.97 -34.64 -9.49
CA ASN A 117 16.48 -35.79 -10.24
C ASN A 117 17.12 -36.85 -9.36
N LEU A 118 16.96 -36.73 -8.04
CA LEU A 118 17.32 -37.75 -7.06
C LEU A 118 16.09 -38.57 -6.74
#